data_4eb462f150884f2bac87e90094b2f12d
#
_entry.id   4eb462f150884f2bac87e90094b2f12d
#
_cell.length_a   1.000
_cell.length_b   1.000
_cell.length_c   1.000
_cell.angle_alpha   90.00
_cell.angle_beta   90.00
_cell.angle_gamma   90.00
#
_symmetry.space_group_name_H-M   'P 1'
#
loop_
_entity.id
_entity.type
_entity.pdbx_description
1 polymer ?
#
loop_
_entity_poly.entity_id
_entity_poly.type
_entity_poly.pdbx_seq_one_letter_code
_entity_poly.pdbx_strand_id
1 'polypeptide(L)'
;MGLLAQLCEDITLDGFGVCLKGNNDPRYFTTQADATHFSGCKGKIVSKNGLYEGMMDDAINVHGTYLKVIKRVDDHTLIGRYMHDQSWGFEWGRPGDDVQFVRSETMELIGKQNQITAIRPYDKGEIQGAREFSITFKEAIDPAINEKSGFGIENLTWTPEVLFAGNTIRNNRARGTLFSTPKKTVVEDNLFDHTSGTAILLCGDCNGWFETGACRDVTIRRNRFINALTNMFQFTNAVISIYPEIPNLSG
;
A
#
# COMPACT_ATOMS: atom_id res chain seq x y z
N MET A 1 -8.67 13.05 3.73
CA MET A 1 -8.35 11.97 4.67
C MET A 1 -8.56 12.43 6.10
N GLY A 2 -8.92 11.51 7.01
CA GLY A 2 -8.97 11.81 8.45
C GLY A 2 -7.58 11.75 9.08
N LEU A 3 -6.73 10.80 8.64
CA LEU A 3 -5.33 10.67 9.02
C LEU A 3 -4.50 10.31 7.79
N LEU A 4 -3.37 10.98 7.64
CA LEU A 4 -2.32 10.62 6.67
C LEU A 4 -1.00 10.47 7.42
N ALA A 5 -0.38 9.30 7.34
CA ALA A 5 0.94 9.01 7.89
C ALA A 5 1.88 8.59 6.77
N GLN A 6 3.00 9.27 6.64
CA GLN A 6 4.03 8.98 5.64
C GLN A 6 5.39 8.88 6.33
N LEU A 7 6.17 7.85 5.97
CA LEU A 7 7.51 7.61 6.51
C LEU A 7 7.55 7.54 8.06
N CYS A 8 6.52 6.95 8.66
CA CYS A 8 6.38 6.81 10.10
C CYS A 8 6.70 5.38 10.55
N GLU A 9 6.83 5.18 11.85
CA GLU A 9 7.10 3.88 12.46
C GLU A 9 6.17 3.66 13.66
N ASP A 10 5.67 2.42 13.82
CA ASP A 10 4.92 1.96 15.01
C ASP A 10 3.74 2.86 15.42
N ILE A 11 2.69 2.87 14.59
CA ILE A 11 1.50 3.69 14.86
C ILE A 11 0.36 2.83 15.40
N THR A 12 -0.23 3.24 16.51
CA THR A 12 -1.42 2.62 17.08
C THR A 12 -2.59 3.62 17.13
N LEU A 13 -3.68 3.25 16.50
CA LEU A 13 -4.98 3.89 16.63
C LEU A 13 -5.88 3.00 17.50
N ASP A 14 -6.29 3.46 18.65
CA ASP A 14 -7.20 2.76 19.57
C ASP A 14 -8.44 3.61 19.83
N GLY A 15 -9.60 3.12 19.43
CA GLY A 15 -10.85 3.88 19.51
C GLY A 15 -10.90 5.11 18.58
N PHE A 16 -10.08 5.11 17.50
CA PHE A 16 -10.05 6.24 16.56
C PHE A 16 -11.34 6.28 15.73
N GLY A 17 -11.93 7.48 15.58
CA GLY A 17 -13.18 7.64 14.86
C GLY A 17 -13.10 8.63 13.70
N VAL A 18 -13.59 8.21 12.54
CA VAL A 18 -13.93 9.06 11.39
C VAL A 18 -15.41 8.82 11.11
N CYS A 19 -16.27 9.70 11.60
CA CYS A 19 -17.70 9.50 11.55
C CYS A 19 -18.47 10.83 11.39
N LEU A 20 -19.73 10.72 11.04
CA LEU A 20 -20.68 11.84 11.08
C LEU A 20 -21.00 12.20 12.53
N LYS A 21 -21.39 13.45 12.79
CA LYS A 21 -21.76 13.94 14.14
C LYS A 21 -23.06 13.34 14.67
N GLY A 22 -23.73 12.52 13.90
CA GLY A 22 -25.00 11.90 14.20
C GLY A 22 -26.02 12.12 13.09
N ASN A 23 -27.29 11.77 13.34
CA ASN A 23 -28.34 11.75 12.32
C ASN A 23 -28.68 13.13 11.72
N ASN A 24 -28.30 14.22 12.36
CA ASN A 24 -28.52 15.58 11.88
C ASN A 24 -27.25 16.22 11.26
N ASP A 25 -26.19 15.45 10.99
CA ASP A 25 -25.03 15.99 10.30
C ASP A 25 -25.41 16.33 8.85
N PRO A 26 -25.22 17.58 8.37
CA PRO A 26 -25.60 17.96 7.02
C PRO A 26 -24.66 17.41 5.95
N ARG A 27 -23.54 16.79 6.32
CA ARG A 27 -22.58 16.22 5.38
C ARG A 27 -23.07 14.89 4.84
N TYR A 28 -22.84 14.65 3.56
CA TYR A 28 -23.13 13.36 2.91
C TYR A 28 -22.03 12.33 3.12
N PHE A 29 -20.83 12.79 3.44
CA PHE A 29 -19.65 11.94 3.67
C PHE A 29 -18.71 12.57 4.70
N THR A 30 -17.86 11.77 5.29
CA THR A 30 -16.90 12.21 6.33
C THR A 30 -15.59 12.71 5.72
N THR A 31 -15.02 11.96 4.76
CA THR A 31 -13.78 12.30 4.06
C THR A 31 -13.93 12.12 2.56
N GLN A 32 -13.26 12.96 1.77
CA GLN A 32 -13.24 12.85 0.30
C GLN A 32 -12.36 11.71 -0.22
N ALA A 33 -11.46 11.22 0.60
CA ALA A 33 -10.57 10.10 0.36
C ALA A 33 -10.65 9.16 1.56
N ASP A 34 -9.61 8.37 1.82
CA ASP A 34 -9.57 7.41 2.92
C ASP A 34 -9.83 8.05 4.29
N ALA A 35 -10.37 7.26 5.21
CA ALA A 35 -10.37 7.68 6.60
C ALA A 35 -8.94 7.71 7.16
N THR A 36 -8.16 6.66 6.89
CA THR A 36 -6.75 6.57 7.32
C THR A 36 -5.88 6.00 6.20
N HIS A 37 -4.72 6.63 6.00
CA HIS A 37 -3.78 6.27 4.95
C HIS A 37 -2.35 6.24 5.47
N PHE A 38 -1.65 5.11 5.25
CA PHE A 38 -0.29 4.87 5.71
C PHE A 38 0.59 4.51 4.52
N SER A 39 1.45 5.44 4.12
CA SER A 39 2.33 5.27 2.95
C SER A 39 3.80 5.22 3.38
N GLY A 40 4.51 4.16 3.00
CA GLY A 40 5.92 4.01 3.31
C GLY A 40 6.23 4.02 4.81
N CYS A 41 5.33 3.51 5.63
CA CYS A 41 5.56 3.32 7.05
C CYS A 41 6.32 2.02 7.32
N LYS A 42 6.92 1.88 8.50
CA LYS A 42 7.58 0.64 8.94
C LYS A 42 7.13 0.23 10.35
N GLY A 43 7.70 -0.88 10.84
CA GLY A 43 7.30 -1.44 12.13
C GLY A 43 5.89 -2.01 12.07
N LYS A 44 4.98 -1.54 12.90
CA LYS A 44 3.62 -2.05 13.01
C LYS A 44 2.55 -0.96 12.97
N ILE A 45 1.56 -1.13 12.12
CA ILE A 45 0.36 -0.30 12.09
C ILE A 45 -0.77 -1.08 12.79
N VAL A 46 -1.30 -0.51 13.84
CA VAL A 46 -2.41 -1.08 14.63
C VAL A 46 -3.61 -0.14 14.55
N SER A 47 -4.74 -0.65 14.07
CA SER A 47 -6.04 0.03 14.20
C SER A 47 -7.00 -0.90 14.92
N LYS A 48 -7.49 -0.47 16.07
CA LYS A 48 -8.40 -1.28 16.87
C LYS A 48 -9.52 -0.45 17.50
N ASN A 49 -10.68 -1.08 17.67
CA ASN A 49 -11.86 -0.50 18.35
C ASN A 49 -12.34 0.82 17.72
N GLY A 50 -12.05 1.04 16.43
CA GLY A 50 -12.35 2.27 15.70
C GLY A 50 -13.71 2.25 15.03
N LEU A 51 -14.21 3.45 14.68
CA LEU A 51 -15.39 3.65 13.84
C LEU A 51 -15.01 4.43 12.58
N TYR A 52 -15.20 3.82 11.43
CA TYR A 52 -14.95 4.38 10.12
C TYR A 52 -16.27 4.41 9.33
N GLU A 53 -16.79 5.61 9.09
CA GLU A 53 -18.13 5.77 8.53
C GLU A 53 -18.16 6.80 7.41
N GLY A 54 -18.84 6.46 6.33
CA GLY A 54 -19.24 7.40 5.28
C GLY A 54 -18.07 8.03 4.49
N MET A 55 -16.93 7.33 4.34
CA MET A 55 -15.82 7.79 3.51
C MET A 55 -16.16 7.68 2.02
N MET A 56 -15.57 8.55 1.22
CA MET A 56 -15.65 8.44 -0.24
C MET A 56 -14.65 7.43 -0.80
N ASP A 57 -13.66 7.01 0.00
CA ASP A 57 -12.68 5.98 -0.33
C ASP A 57 -12.53 4.98 0.82
N ASP A 58 -11.36 4.39 1.05
CA ASP A 58 -11.16 3.29 1.99
C ASP A 58 -11.25 3.73 3.47
N ALA A 59 -11.61 2.81 4.37
CA ALA A 59 -11.47 3.09 5.80
C ALA A 59 -9.99 3.11 6.20
N ILE A 60 -9.20 2.24 5.61
CA ILE A 60 -7.75 2.19 5.81
C ILE A 60 -7.06 1.71 4.54
N ASN A 61 -6.00 2.42 4.14
CA ASN A 61 -5.05 2.01 3.13
C ASN A 61 -3.65 1.94 3.74
N VAL A 62 -2.95 0.82 3.59
CA VAL A 62 -1.58 0.62 4.08
C VAL A 62 -0.72 0.05 2.98
N HIS A 63 0.30 0.78 2.58
CA HIS A 63 1.22 0.34 1.51
C HIS A 63 2.62 0.95 1.65
N GLY A 64 3.60 0.30 1.02
CA GLY A 64 4.87 0.92 0.63
C GLY A 64 4.76 1.51 -0.78
N THR A 65 5.88 1.92 -1.36
CA THR A 65 5.89 2.45 -2.72
C THR A 65 6.98 1.78 -3.55
N TYR A 66 6.61 1.24 -4.71
CA TYR A 66 7.58 0.77 -5.69
C TYR A 66 8.27 1.94 -6.39
N LEU A 67 9.59 1.81 -6.60
CA LEU A 67 10.25 2.57 -7.66
C LEU A 67 10.33 1.70 -8.92
N LYS A 68 10.00 2.29 -10.06
CA LYS A 68 10.22 1.64 -11.36
C LYS A 68 11.69 1.74 -11.74
N VAL A 69 12.28 0.63 -12.18
CA VAL A 69 13.63 0.63 -12.76
C VAL A 69 13.58 1.34 -14.12
N ILE A 70 14.31 2.44 -14.25
CA ILE A 70 14.35 3.23 -15.49
C ILE A 70 15.72 3.21 -16.15
N LYS A 71 16.76 2.70 -15.45
CA LYS A 71 18.11 2.54 -16.02
C LYS A 71 18.91 1.56 -15.16
N ARG A 72 19.64 0.67 -15.80
CA ARG A 72 20.74 -0.08 -15.18
C ARG A 72 22.05 0.65 -15.45
N VAL A 73 22.76 1.03 -14.39
CA VAL A 73 24.06 1.73 -14.51
C VAL A 73 25.20 0.74 -14.59
N ASP A 74 25.20 -0.25 -13.69
CA ASP A 74 26.17 -1.33 -13.60
C ASP A 74 25.55 -2.55 -12.88
N ASP A 75 26.37 -3.53 -12.47
CA ASP A 75 25.89 -4.75 -11.82
C ASP A 75 25.39 -4.55 -10.39
N HIS A 76 25.63 -3.40 -9.80
CA HIS A 76 25.19 -3.07 -8.44
C HIS A 76 24.31 -1.83 -8.36
N THR A 77 24.12 -1.06 -9.45
CA THR A 77 23.48 0.25 -9.39
C THR A 77 22.34 0.37 -10.40
N LEU A 78 21.17 0.75 -9.91
CA LEU A 78 20.00 1.10 -10.72
C LEU A 78 19.57 2.55 -10.48
N ILE A 79 18.88 3.11 -11.48
CA ILE A 79 18.08 4.31 -11.28
C ILE A 79 16.62 3.88 -11.17
N GLY A 80 16.01 4.20 -10.02
CA GLY A 80 14.61 3.98 -9.74
C GLY A 80 13.83 5.28 -9.75
N ARG A 81 12.57 5.24 -10.23
CA ARG A 81 11.68 6.40 -10.34
C ARG A 81 10.36 6.16 -9.63
N TYR A 82 9.91 7.15 -8.84
CA TYR A 82 8.52 7.25 -8.42
C TYR A 82 7.62 7.49 -9.64
N MET A 83 6.57 6.70 -9.79
CA MET A 83 5.72 6.74 -10.98
C MET A 83 4.40 7.47 -10.75
N HIS A 84 3.79 7.34 -9.58
CA HIS A 84 2.52 8.00 -9.28
C HIS A 84 2.73 9.43 -8.78
N ASP A 85 1.93 10.38 -9.25
CA ASP A 85 2.09 11.80 -8.94
C ASP A 85 1.86 12.16 -7.46
N GLN A 86 1.20 11.31 -6.70
CA GLN A 86 0.97 11.51 -5.26
C GLN A 86 2.01 10.85 -4.36
N SER A 87 3.01 10.15 -4.92
CA SER A 87 3.93 9.30 -4.15
C SER A 87 5.38 9.77 -4.12
N TRP A 88 5.72 10.93 -4.67
CA TRP A 88 7.10 11.39 -4.79
C TRP A 88 7.42 12.61 -3.92
N GLY A 89 8.71 12.89 -3.78
CA GLY A 89 9.20 14.06 -3.05
C GLY A 89 9.74 13.74 -1.66
N PHE A 90 9.82 12.46 -1.31
CA PHE A 90 10.33 11.97 -0.02
C PHE A 90 11.58 11.13 -0.21
N GLU A 91 12.28 10.89 0.88
CA GLU A 91 13.31 9.87 0.96
C GLU A 91 12.66 8.48 0.79
N TRP A 92 13.05 7.74 -0.26
CA TRP A 92 12.48 6.41 -0.52
C TRP A 92 13.12 5.30 0.30
N GLY A 93 14.38 5.45 0.67
CA GLY A 93 15.14 4.44 1.39
C GLY A 93 16.47 4.98 1.89
N ARG A 94 17.15 4.15 2.69
CA ARG A 94 18.42 4.47 3.35
C ARG A 94 19.41 3.34 3.18
N PRO A 95 20.74 3.58 3.30
CA PRO A 95 21.71 2.52 3.44
C PRO A 95 21.35 1.59 4.60
N GLY A 96 21.36 0.28 4.33
CA GLY A 96 20.94 -0.76 5.26
C GLY A 96 19.52 -1.26 5.06
N ASP A 97 18.68 -0.59 4.28
CA ASP A 97 17.33 -1.07 3.98
C ASP A 97 17.37 -2.31 3.08
N ASP A 98 16.52 -3.27 3.38
CA ASP A 98 16.32 -4.48 2.59
C ASP A 98 15.35 -4.22 1.45
N VAL A 99 15.65 -4.75 0.28
CA VAL A 99 14.85 -4.58 -0.93
C VAL A 99 14.59 -5.90 -1.65
N GLN A 100 13.54 -5.91 -2.47
CA GLN A 100 13.18 -7.00 -3.38
C GLN A 100 12.82 -6.42 -4.75
N PHE A 101 13.14 -7.17 -5.81
CA PHE A 101 12.75 -6.81 -7.16
C PHE A 101 11.51 -7.57 -7.60
N VAL A 102 10.64 -6.92 -8.35
CA VAL A 102 9.40 -7.49 -8.87
C VAL A 102 9.25 -7.20 -10.36
N ARG A 103 8.75 -8.17 -11.12
CA ARG A 103 8.35 -7.98 -12.51
C ARG A 103 6.94 -7.41 -12.54
N SER A 104 6.76 -6.21 -13.10
CA SER A 104 5.46 -5.53 -13.09
C SER A 104 4.35 -6.26 -13.86
N GLU A 105 4.69 -6.99 -14.91
CA GLU A 105 3.71 -7.74 -15.73
C GLU A 105 3.07 -8.92 -15.01
N THR A 106 3.79 -9.54 -14.08
CA THR A 106 3.34 -10.78 -13.40
C THR A 106 3.30 -10.65 -11.88
N MET A 107 3.86 -9.57 -11.33
CA MET A 107 4.12 -9.37 -9.90
C MET A 107 4.98 -10.47 -9.26
N GLU A 108 5.71 -11.23 -10.08
CA GLU A 108 6.68 -12.22 -9.62
C GLU A 108 7.93 -11.56 -9.04
N LEU A 109 8.42 -12.12 -7.94
CA LEU A 109 9.68 -11.71 -7.35
C LEU A 109 10.84 -12.24 -8.19
N ILE A 110 11.79 -11.39 -8.49
CA ILE A 110 12.97 -11.72 -9.30
C ILE A 110 14.24 -11.60 -8.45
N GLY A 111 15.08 -12.60 -8.57
CA GLY A 111 16.34 -12.66 -7.84
C GLY A 111 16.15 -12.84 -6.32
N LYS A 112 17.22 -12.63 -5.58
CA LYS A 112 17.21 -12.67 -4.11
C LYS A 112 16.93 -11.27 -3.53
N GLN A 113 16.53 -11.24 -2.27
CA GLN A 113 16.55 -10.01 -1.50
C GLN A 113 17.95 -9.42 -1.50
N ASN A 114 18.03 -8.10 -1.53
CA ASN A 114 19.26 -7.34 -1.54
C ASN A 114 19.21 -6.24 -0.50
N GLN A 115 20.28 -5.51 -0.31
CA GLN A 115 20.37 -4.43 0.68
C GLN A 115 20.94 -3.18 0.01
N ILE A 116 20.39 -2.03 0.37
CA ILE A 116 20.89 -0.73 -0.09
C ILE A 116 22.20 -0.42 0.61
N THR A 117 23.25 -0.11 -0.15
CA THR A 117 24.52 0.41 0.39
C THR A 117 24.67 1.90 0.20
N ALA A 118 24.08 2.45 -0.86
CA ALA A 118 24.01 3.89 -1.10
C ALA A 118 22.75 4.26 -1.87
N ILE A 119 22.19 5.42 -1.56
CA ILE A 119 21.08 6.03 -2.29
C ILE A 119 21.25 7.53 -2.33
N ARG A 120 20.97 8.13 -3.47
CA ARG A 120 21.01 9.59 -3.66
C ARG A 120 20.01 10.02 -4.74
N PRO A 121 19.46 11.24 -4.66
CA PRO A 121 18.70 11.82 -5.77
C PRO A 121 19.50 11.80 -7.08
N TYR A 122 18.81 11.52 -8.18
CA TYR A 122 19.42 11.43 -9.50
C TYR A 122 18.99 12.57 -10.41
N ASP A 123 17.72 12.94 -10.38
CA ASP A 123 17.14 14.03 -11.19
C ASP A 123 17.32 15.43 -10.57
N LYS A 124 17.65 15.50 -9.27
CA LYS A 124 17.87 16.72 -8.51
C LYS A 124 19.07 16.61 -7.58
N GLY A 125 19.57 17.75 -7.10
CA GLY A 125 20.66 17.79 -6.14
C GLY A 125 20.25 17.50 -4.68
N GLU A 126 18.96 17.44 -4.39
CA GLU A 126 18.39 17.25 -3.06
C GLU A 126 17.22 16.27 -3.06
N ILE A 127 16.88 15.71 -1.90
CA ILE A 127 15.78 14.74 -1.75
C ILE A 127 14.42 15.41 -1.99
N GLN A 128 14.27 16.65 -1.53
CA GLN A 128 13.00 17.36 -1.65
C GLN A 128 12.61 17.56 -3.12
N GLY A 129 11.49 16.96 -3.49
CA GLY A 129 10.96 16.97 -4.83
C GLY A 129 11.71 16.08 -5.83
N ALA A 130 12.62 15.20 -5.38
CA ALA A 130 13.25 14.22 -6.23
C ALA A 130 12.25 13.13 -6.62
N ARG A 131 12.27 12.73 -7.88
CA ARG A 131 11.49 11.60 -8.41
C ARG A 131 12.36 10.40 -8.72
N GLU A 132 13.64 10.61 -8.96
CA GLU A 132 14.59 9.59 -9.38
C GLU A 132 15.72 9.46 -8.39
N PHE A 133 16.10 8.22 -8.12
CA PHE A 133 17.18 7.88 -7.21
C PHE A 133 18.17 6.93 -7.85
N SER A 134 19.46 7.23 -7.71
CA SER A 134 20.55 6.29 -7.96
C SER A 134 20.71 5.44 -6.71
N ILE A 135 20.53 4.13 -6.83
CA ILE A 135 20.53 3.18 -5.73
C ILE A 135 21.59 2.13 -6.01
N THR A 136 22.54 1.99 -5.07
CA THR A 136 23.58 0.96 -5.12
C THR A 136 23.25 -0.13 -4.10
N PHE A 137 23.37 -1.37 -4.54
CA PHE A 137 23.02 -2.56 -3.77
C PHE A 137 24.29 -3.35 -3.39
N LYS A 138 24.19 -4.09 -2.29
CA LYS A 138 25.28 -4.90 -1.74
C LYS A 138 25.67 -6.06 -2.64
N GLU A 139 24.66 -6.81 -3.07
CA GLU A 139 24.87 -7.97 -3.95
C GLU A 139 24.62 -7.57 -5.42
N ALA A 140 25.24 -8.29 -6.34
CA ALA A 140 25.02 -8.08 -7.76
C ALA A 140 23.54 -8.30 -8.11
N ILE A 141 23.01 -7.40 -8.94
CA ILE A 141 21.63 -7.40 -9.40
C ILE A 141 21.46 -8.47 -10.48
N ASP A 142 20.36 -9.22 -10.41
CA ASP A 142 20.04 -10.21 -11.43
C ASP A 142 20.14 -9.58 -12.85
N PRO A 143 20.85 -10.21 -13.80
CA PRO A 143 21.01 -9.67 -15.16
C PRO A 143 19.71 -9.42 -15.91
N ALA A 144 18.63 -10.10 -15.56
CA ALA A 144 17.31 -9.88 -16.14
C ALA A 144 16.72 -8.50 -15.80
N ILE A 145 17.17 -7.88 -14.69
CA ILE A 145 16.63 -6.61 -14.22
C ILE A 145 17.28 -5.45 -14.99
N ASN A 146 16.49 -4.82 -15.82
CA ASN A 146 16.89 -3.68 -16.64
C ASN A 146 15.68 -2.79 -16.97
N GLU A 147 15.92 -1.69 -17.67
CA GLU A 147 14.89 -0.71 -18.04
C GLU A 147 13.90 -1.19 -19.10
N LYS A 148 14.14 -2.30 -19.79
CA LYS A 148 13.32 -2.75 -20.94
C LYS A 148 12.13 -3.58 -20.53
N SER A 149 12.16 -4.20 -19.37
CA SER A 149 11.25 -5.29 -19.00
C SER A 149 10.29 -4.95 -17.85
N GLY A 150 10.12 -3.69 -17.47
CA GLY A 150 9.14 -3.28 -16.47
C GLY A 150 9.39 -3.90 -15.09
N PHE A 151 10.44 -3.47 -14.39
CA PHE A 151 10.74 -3.93 -13.04
C PHE A 151 10.46 -2.86 -11.99
N GLY A 152 9.96 -3.29 -10.84
CA GLY A 152 9.83 -2.50 -9.63
C GLY A 152 10.86 -2.88 -8.57
N ILE A 153 11.23 -1.91 -7.76
CA ILE A 153 12.04 -2.09 -6.54
C ILE A 153 11.12 -1.85 -5.35
N GLU A 154 10.95 -2.87 -4.51
CA GLU A 154 10.21 -2.82 -3.26
C GLU A 154 11.17 -2.59 -2.10
N ASN A 155 10.90 -1.59 -1.25
CA ASN A 155 11.64 -1.42 0.00
C ASN A 155 10.95 -2.23 1.11
N LEU A 156 11.52 -3.36 1.49
CA LEU A 156 10.95 -4.25 2.50
C LEU A 156 11.05 -3.70 3.93
N THR A 157 11.98 -2.78 4.18
CA THR A 157 12.12 -2.13 5.49
C THR A 157 10.98 -1.15 5.73
N TRP A 158 10.57 -0.40 4.68
CA TRP A 158 9.49 0.59 4.75
C TRP A 158 8.15 0.04 4.27
N THR A 159 7.84 -1.18 4.73
CA THR A 159 6.53 -1.83 4.67
C THR A 159 6.20 -2.39 6.05
N PRO A 160 5.03 -2.08 6.65
CA PRO A 160 4.72 -2.43 8.02
C PRO A 160 4.03 -3.79 8.16
N GLU A 161 4.05 -4.36 9.36
CA GLU A 161 3.03 -5.31 9.80
C GLU A 161 1.71 -4.56 10.06
N VAL A 162 0.59 -5.26 9.90
CA VAL A 162 -0.75 -4.69 10.11
C VAL A 162 -1.57 -5.53 11.08
N LEU A 163 -2.17 -4.88 12.07
CA LEU A 163 -3.26 -5.42 12.87
C LEU A 163 -4.47 -4.50 12.75
N PHE A 164 -5.54 -5.00 12.14
CA PHE A 164 -6.83 -4.33 12.02
C PHE A 164 -7.89 -5.15 12.75
N ALA A 165 -8.29 -4.72 13.96
CA ALA A 165 -9.06 -5.56 14.87
C ALA A 165 -10.18 -4.82 15.61
N GLY A 166 -11.37 -5.43 15.70
CA GLY A 166 -12.49 -4.90 16.49
C GLY A 166 -13.06 -3.58 15.96
N ASN A 167 -12.80 -3.23 14.71
CA ASN A 167 -13.29 -1.99 14.10
C ASN A 167 -14.69 -2.17 13.49
N THR A 168 -15.43 -1.06 13.40
CA THR A 168 -16.67 -0.97 12.62
C THR A 168 -16.42 -0.08 11.40
N ILE A 169 -16.64 -0.62 10.22
CA ILE A 169 -16.58 0.06 8.93
C ILE A 169 -17.98 0.06 8.35
N ARG A 170 -18.52 1.23 8.06
CA ARG A 170 -19.88 1.28 7.54
C ARG A 170 -20.16 2.44 6.59
N ASN A 171 -21.12 2.21 5.69
CA ASN A 171 -21.68 3.23 4.81
C ASN A 171 -20.62 3.94 3.96
N ASN A 172 -19.56 3.26 3.57
CA ASN A 172 -18.53 3.84 2.72
C ASN A 172 -18.78 3.56 1.23
N ARG A 173 -18.37 4.50 0.38
CA ARG A 173 -18.58 4.41 -1.06
C ARG A 173 -17.66 3.38 -1.72
N ALA A 174 -16.42 3.27 -1.25
CA ALA A 174 -15.42 2.43 -1.86
C ALA A 174 -15.20 1.13 -1.08
N ARG A 175 -13.95 0.71 -0.96
CA ARG A 175 -13.56 -0.53 -0.27
C ARG A 175 -13.56 -0.32 1.25
N GLY A 176 -13.66 -1.41 1.99
CA GLY A 176 -13.50 -1.35 3.45
C GLY A 176 -12.03 -1.12 3.80
N THR A 177 -11.13 -1.98 3.32
CA THR A 177 -9.69 -1.89 3.60
C THR A 177 -8.87 -2.23 2.37
N LEU A 178 -7.69 -1.61 2.25
CA LEU A 178 -6.65 -1.97 1.29
C LEU A 178 -5.33 -2.21 2.03
N PHE A 179 -4.80 -3.42 1.92
CA PHE A 179 -3.50 -3.77 2.50
C PHE A 179 -2.56 -4.29 1.42
N SER A 180 -1.48 -3.56 1.21
CA SER A 180 -0.45 -3.84 0.21
C SER A 180 0.92 -3.89 0.89
N THR A 181 1.14 -4.94 1.69
CA THR A 181 2.39 -5.16 2.41
C THR A 181 2.82 -6.63 2.36
N PRO A 182 4.12 -6.93 2.20
CA PRO A 182 4.63 -8.31 2.27
C PRO A 182 4.79 -8.82 3.70
N LYS A 183 4.51 -7.99 4.70
CA LYS A 183 4.62 -8.31 6.12
C LYS A 183 3.32 -8.95 6.63
N LYS A 184 3.36 -9.40 7.87
CA LYS A 184 2.21 -10.01 8.52
C LYS A 184 1.02 -9.05 8.61
N THR A 185 -0.12 -9.48 8.08
CA THR A 185 -1.39 -8.74 8.13
C THR A 185 -2.44 -9.59 8.84
N VAL A 186 -3.04 -9.03 9.89
CA VAL A 186 -4.13 -9.67 10.63
C VAL A 186 -5.36 -8.77 10.60
N VAL A 187 -6.48 -9.30 10.09
CA VAL A 187 -7.77 -8.62 10.01
C VAL A 187 -8.78 -9.47 10.78
N GLU A 188 -9.18 -9.03 11.97
CA GLU A 188 -9.99 -9.86 12.86
C GLU A 188 -11.03 -9.09 13.66
N ASP A 189 -12.14 -9.77 13.97
CA ASP A 189 -13.21 -9.26 14.86
C ASP A 189 -13.85 -7.94 14.38
N ASN A 190 -13.78 -7.62 13.08
CA ASN A 190 -14.32 -6.39 12.53
C ASN A 190 -15.75 -6.59 12.02
N LEU A 191 -16.52 -5.50 12.04
CA LEU A 191 -17.82 -5.39 11.38
C LEU A 191 -17.68 -4.51 10.13
N PHE A 192 -18.00 -5.09 8.97
CA PHE A 192 -18.18 -4.38 7.71
C PHE A 192 -19.66 -4.34 7.38
N ASP A 193 -20.24 -3.16 7.37
CA ASP A 193 -21.67 -2.96 7.16
C ASP A 193 -21.94 -1.91 6.07
N HIS A 194 -22.58 -2.32 4.97
CA HIS A 194 -22.81 -1.47 3.81
C HIS A 194 -21.48 -0.91 3.21
N THR A 195 -20.48 -1.74 3.07
CA THR A 195 -19.33 -1.42 2.23
C THR A 195 -19.73 -1.60 0.76
N SER A 196 -19.66 -0.54 -0.04
CA SER A 196 -20.15 -0.59 -1.43
C SER A 196 -19.29 -1.47 -2.32
N GLY A 197 -17.97 -1.44 -2.15
CA GLY A 197 -17.04 -2.31 -2.83
C GLY A 197 -16.62 -3.51 -1.98
N THR A 198 -15.47 -4.11 -2.34
CA THR A 198 -14.89 -5.19 -1.55
C THR A 198 -14.60 -4.72 -0.11
N ALA A 199 -14.96 -5.53 0.87
CA ALA A 199 -14.72 -5.17 2.26
C ALA A 199 -13.24 -5.27 2.63
N ILE A 200 -12.54 -6.27 2.09
CA ILE A 200 -11.10 -6.46 2.30
C ILE A 200 -10.43 -6.69 0.95
N LEU A 201 -9.55 -5.77 0.55
CA LEU A 201 -8.70 -5.92 -0.61
C LEU A 201 -7.24 -6.09 -0.18
N LEU A 202 -6.60 -7.12 -0.75
CA LEU A 202 -5.16 -7.34 -0.66
C LEU A 202 -4.62 -7.37 -2.09
N CYS A 203 -3.93 -6.30 -2.47
CA CYS A 203 -3.53 -6.08 -3.84
C CYS A 203 -2.19 -5.34 -3.86
N GLY A 204 -1.20 -5.89 -4.57
CA GLY A 204 0.03 -5.18 -4.91
C GLY A 204 -0.07 -4.66 -6.35
N ASP A 205 0.38 -3.44 -6.59
CA ASP A 205 0.33 -2.78 -7.88
C ASP A 205 1.67 -2.16 -8.26
N CYS A 206 2.31 -2.68 -9.29
CA CYS A 206 3.52 -2.11 -9.89
C CYS A 206 3.26 -1.57 -11.32
N ASN A 207 2.02 -1.19 -11.62
CA ASN A 207 1.60 -0.77 -12.96
C ASN A 207 0.85 0.58 -12.97
N GLY A 208 0.04 0.87 -11.96
CA GLY A 208 -0.78 2.07 -11.87
C GLY A 208 -0.40 2.95 -10.68
N TRP A 209 -0.76 2.54 -9.47
CA TRP A 209 -0.51 3.29 -8.24
C TRP A 209 0.90 3.09 -7.70
N PHE A 210 1.56 2.00 -8.07
CA PHE A 210 2.89 1.62 -7.57
C PHE A 210 2.91 1.42 -6.05
N GLU A 211 1.84 0.87 -5.51
CA GLU A 211 1.70 0.50 -4.11
C GLU A 211 2.21 -0.92 -3.88
N THR A 212 3.13 -1.12 -2.93
CA THR A 212 3.72 -2.43 -2.63
C THR A 212 2.78 -3.21 -1.74
N GLY A 213 2.67 -4.49 -1.81
CA GLY A 213 3.55 -5.58 -1.99
C GLY A 213 2.81 -6.88 -2.24
N ALA A 214 3.57 -7.94 -2.40
CA ALA A 214 3.01 -9.28 -2.45
C ALA A 214 2.56 -9.73 -1.05
N CYS A 215 1.26 -9.95 -0.84
CA CYS A 215 0.74 -10.45 0.43
C CYS A 215 1.24 -11.87 0.69
N ARG A 216 1.96 -12.10 1.81
CA ARG A 216 2.62 -13.38 2.10
C ARG A 216 2.15 -14.07 3.36
N ASP A 217 1.81 -13.29 4.39
CA ASP A 217 1.38 -13.80 5.70
C ASP A 217 0.12 -13.04 6.10
N VAL A 218 -1.05 -13.58 5.74
CA VAL A 218 -2.34 -12.94 5.94
C VAL A 218 -3.26 -13.84 6.74
N THR A 219 -3.83 -13.30 7.80
CA THR A 219 -4.86 -13.95 8.60
C THR A 219 -6.13 -13.11 8.62
N ILE A 220 -7.21 -13.62 8.07
CA ILE A 220 -8.53 -13.00 8.10
C ILE A 220 -9.44 -13.94 8.91
N ARG A 221 -9.96 -13.46 10.06
CA ARG A 221 -10.77 -14.30 10.93
C ARG A 221 -11.80 -13.53 11.75
N ARG A 222 -12.93 -14.15 12.03
CA ARG A 222 -14.02 -13.66 12.89
C ARG A 222 -14.58 -12.29 12.48
N ASN A 223 -14.44 -11.90 11.21
CA ASN A 223 -15.06 -10.70 10.68
C ASN A 223 -16.52 -10.99 10.31
N ARG A 224 -17.35 -9.97 10.38
CA ARG A 224 -18.75 -10.00 9.94
C ARG A 224 -18.94 -9.05 8.78
N PHE A 225 -19.62 -9.51 7.75
CA PHE A 225 -19.92 -8.74 6.54
C PHE A 225 -21.44 -8.67 6.39
N ILE A 226 -22.00 -7.45 6.41
CA ILE A 226 -23.43 -7.21 6.29
C ILE A 226 -23.65 -6.25 5.14
N ASN A 227 -24.58 -6.59 4.24
CA ASN A 227 -24.93 -5.75 3.10
C ASN A 227 -23.70 -5.27 2.29
N ALA A 228 -22.77 -6.19 2.03
CA ALA A 228 -21.59 -5.90 1.24
C ALA A 228 -21.91 -5.85 -0.27
N LEU A 229 -21.06 -5.19 -1.06
CA LEU A 229 -21.18 -5.07 -2.52
C LEU A 229 -22.52 -4.45 -2.96
N THR A 230 -22.94 -3.41 -2.27
CA THR A 230 -24.25 -2.77 -2.52
C THR A 230 -24.22 -1.75 -3.66
N ASN A 231 -23.06 -1.47 -4.26
CA ASN A 231 -22.89 -0.50 -5.32
C ASN A 231 -22.14 -1.11 -6.51
N MET A 232 -22.58 -0.79 -7.73
CA MET A 232 -21.98 -1.30 -8.98
C MET A 232 -20.69 -0.58 -9.41
N PHE A 233 -20.21 0.41 -8.66
CA PHE A 233 -19.01 1.18 -9.04
C PHE A 233 -17.68 0.52 -8.71
N GLN A 234 -17.69 -0.67 -8.14
CA GLN A 234 -16.44 -1.30 -7.71
C GLN A 234 -15.97 -2.35 -8.71
N PHE A 235 -14.66 -2.39 -8.92
CA PHE A 235 -13.98 -3.26 -9.87
C PHE A 235 -13.90 -4.72 -9.39
N THR A 236 -14.23 -4.98 -8.14
CA THR A 236 -14.11 -6.29 -7.50
C THR A 236 -15.49 -6.94 -7.32
N ASN A 237 -15.58 -8.22 -7.62
CA ASN A 237 -16.81 -8.99 -7.55
C ASN A 237 -16.94 -9.86 -6.30
N ALA A 238 -16.07 -9.66 -5.31
CA ALA A 238 -16.06 -10.44 -4.08
C ALA A 238 -15.99 -9.56 -2.84
N VAL A 239 -16.57 -10.05 -1.74
CA VAL A 239 -16.51 -9.39 -0.42
C VAL A 239 -15.06 -9.31 0.08
N ILE A 240 -14.27 -10.35 -0.16
CA ILE A 240 -12.83 -10.39 0.07
C ILE A 240 -12.15 -10.66 -1.27
N SER A 241 -11.27 -9.80 -1.69
CA SER A 241 -10.53 -9.92 -2.93
C SER A 241 -9.02 -9.94 -2.67
N ILE A 242 -8.34 -10.90 -3.27
CA ILE A 242 -6.89 -11.06 -3.16
C ILE A 242 -6.37 -11.34 -4.56
N TYR A 243 -5.69 -10.37 -5.16
CA TYR A 243 -5.14 -10.52 -6.52
C TYR A 243 -3.98 -9.54 -6.75
N PRO A 244 -3.04 -9.85 -7.66
CA PRO A 244 -2.07 -8.87 -8.14
C PRO A 244 -2.72 -7.95 -9.18
N GLU A 245 -2.40 -6.67 -9.16
CA GLU A 245 -2.76 -5.74 -10.23
C GLU A 245 -1.79 -5.90 -11.41
N ILE A 246 -2.14 -6.77 -12.34
CA ILE A 246 -1.32 -7.07 -13.51
C ILE A 246 -2.07 -6.80 -14.81
N PRO A 247 -1.36 -6.40 -15.90
CA PRO A 247 -1.95 -6.31 -17.22
C PRO A 247 -2.51 -7.67 -17.66
N ASN A 248 -3.70 -7.67 -18.24
CA ASN A 248 -4.33 -8.87 -18.77
C ASN A 248 -4.65 -9.95 -17.72
N LEU A 249 -4.92 -9.58 -16.49
CA LEU A 249 -5.46 -10.51 -15.51
C LEU A 249 -6.80 -11.03 -16.03
N SER A 250 -6.83 -12.30 -16.45
CA SER A 250 -8.05 -13.01 -16.80
C SER A 250 -8.53 -13.77 -15.57
N GLY A 251 -9.63 -13.32 -14.99
CA GLY A 251 -10.35 -14.03 -13.92
C GLY A 251 -11.32 -15.05 -14.49
#